data_e927a88eb3c0244bd8e0618e5b44538a
#
_entry.id   e927a88eb3c0244bd8e0618e5b44538a
#
_cell.length_a   1.000
_cell.length_b   1.000
_cell.length_c   1.000
_cell.angle_alpha   90.00
_cell.angle_beta   90.00
_cell.angle_gamma   90.00
#
_symmetry.space_group_name_H-M   'P 1'
#
loop_
_entity.id
_entity.type
_entity.pdbx_description
1 polymer ?
#
loop_
_entity_poly.entity_id
_entity_poly.type
_entity_poly.pdbx_seq_one_letter_code
_entity_poly.pdbx_strand_id
1 'polypeptide(L)'
;VKELQSVGEVVTGSKQERRLVRLIKDLYGEIVGVDPKTLPVKVASWEDRGSVIEACGETIEVTAWPPIQGTEVENYVVEVKDPLKPESWVKTQSRIALVELPEDPDDSALAYIHAIRAGVDGVVFYDRWSGRLRRMVVVDKPYLPPRVSIPTIPAVGLRREDAKKLLECRRARILHRGYLCESIGYTVELLVEKSSGREVLLTTHHDHWLSGVSDNLASVVAVAFIASRIAKKVKKGALRVVSFTAEEFGDPSLSTWYWAYGSRVYAESLRGLGDIEEIVAVLNLDIATSWAPKLYATGPEIRLLARSILEKYNVNIVEEKYDTTESDSISFSKLGVPAVTVMDYESAIPVYHTDLDTIDRVDLDAVDAVARGYADLVVTLLERGEEALDYNYAVSKIYEETLKIKGAVNLQAQLYKLLVEVKKALERRDYEGLKQVFRLLYRELVEPTVIVTLDWEELELENHPFLSLKLVGEELSYVENLLREKKTVNFLRDLAKTKLVSTARREKETIASVIVQKMNLATDNLQPDTGYLEIVYKAVKETYWKELEETTYRLQKIYETLLRRRISSE
;
A
#
# COMPACT_ATOMS: atom_id res chain seq x y z
N VAL A 1 -25.12 -4.99 1.96
CA VAL A 1 -24.17 -5.19 0.85
C VAL A 1 -24.89 -5.17 -0.50
N LYS A 2 -25.91 -6.02 -0.77
CA LYS A 2 -26.60 -6.07 -2.08
C LYS A 2 -27.11 -4.72 -2.58
N GLU A 3 -27.63 -3.89 -1.68
CA GLU A 3 -28.10 -2.55 -2.04
C GLU A 3 -26.95 -1.63 -2.45
N LEU A 4 -25.83 -1.64 -1.71
CA LEU A 4 -24.64 -0.89 -2.07
C LEU A 4 -24.07 -1.37 -3.42
N GLN A 5 -23.94 -2.68 -3.63
CA GLN A 5 -23.50 -3.27 -4.90
C GLN A 5 -24.40 -2.87 -6.09
N SER A 6 -25.69 -2.64 -5.87
CA SER A 6 -26.63 -2.24 -6.94
C SER A 6 -26.33 -0.87 -7.57
N VAL A 7 -25.43 -0.09 -6.96
CA VAL A 7 -24.95 1.18 -7.52
C VAL A 7 -24.09 0.96 -8.76
N GLY A 8 -23.47 -0.22 -8.87
CA GLY A 8 -22.47 -0.53 -9.90
C GLY A 8 -21.08 0.00 -9.52
N GLU A 9 -20.19 0.14 -10.48
CA GLU A 9 -18.85 0.66 -10.29
C GLU A 9 -18.85 2.06 -9.67
N VAL A 10 -18.03 2.27 -8.66
CA VAL A 10 -17.95 3.53 -7.92
C VAL A 10 -16.57 4.14 -8.01
N VAL A 11 -16.39 4.91 -9.04
CA VAL A 11 -15.17 5.72 -9.22
C VAL A 11 -15.29 7.01 -8.41
N THR A 12 -14.21 7.36 -7.75
CA THR A 12 -14.06 8.60 -6.98
C THR A 12 -14.50 9.83 -7.79
N GLY A 13 -15.31 10.70 -7.19
CA GLY A 13 -15.82 11.93 -7.82
C GLY A 13 -16.96 11.73 -8.82
N SER A 14 -17.40 10.48 -9.06
CA SER A 14 -18.46 10.13 -10.00
C SER A 14 -19.88 10.41 -9.47
N LYS A 15 -20.88 10.22 -10.33
CA LYS A 15 -22.30 10.24 -9.92
C LYS A 15 -22.65 9.02 -9.07
N GLN A 16 -22.04 7.89 -9.35
CA GLN A 16 -22.20 6.65 -8.63
C GLN A 16 -21.68 6.78 -7.20
N GLU A 17 -20.54 7.40 -7.00
CA GLU A 17 -20.03 7.68 -5.65
C GLU A 17 -21.01 8.53 -4.86
N ARG A 18 -21.54 9.61 -5.42
CA ARG A 18 -22.55 10.45 -4.74
C ARG A 18 -23.82 9.67 -4.37
N ARG A 19 -24.20 8.68 -5.17
CA ARG A 19 -25.32 7.77 -4.84
C ARG A 19 -24.95 6.82 -3.72
N LEU A 20 -23.76 6.19 -3.79
CA LEU A 20 -23.27 5.29 -2.76
C LEU A 20 -23.09 6.00 -1.42
N VAL A 21 -22.49 7.19 -1.40
CA VAL A 21 -22.32 8.02 -0.20
C VAL A 21 -23.66 8.29 0.51
N ARG A 22 -24.75 8.53 -0.22
CA ARG A 22 -26.08 8.67 0.38
C ARG A 22 -26.53 7.38 1.05
N LEU A 23 -26.39 6.23 0.37
CA LEU A 23 -26.74 4.92 0.94
C LEU A 23 -25.89 4.58 2.18
N ILE A 24 -24.61 4.92 2.17
CA ILE A 24 -23.74 4.74 3.34
C ILE A 24 -24.20 5.62 4.49
N LYS A 25 -24.54 6.89 4.23
CA LYS A 25 -25.08 7.80 5.25
C LYS A 25 -26.38 7.26 5.85
N ASP A 26 -27.29 6.82 5.02
CA ASP A 26 -28.57 6.26 5.47
C ASP A 26 -28.31 5.00 6.31
N LEU A 27 -27.46 4.08 5.84
CA LEU A 27 -27.06 2.87 6.58
C LEU A 27 -26.45 3.19 7.94
N TYR A 28 -25.49 4.10 8.00
CA TYR A 28 -24.80 4.47 9.25
C TYR A 28 -25.77 5.20 10.19
N GLY A 29 -26.58 6.12 9.67
CA GLY A 29 -27.59 6.83 10.44
C GLY A 29 -28.64 5.92 11.05
N GLU A 30 -29.19 4.98 10.28
CA GLU A 30 -30.20 4.03 10.74
C GLU A 30 -29.65 3.03 11.78
N ILE A 31 -28.47 2.45 11.51
CA ILE A 31 -27.92 1.41 12.38
C ILE A 31 -27.35 1.97 13.68
N VAL A 32 -26.72 3.16 13.63
CA VAL A 32 -26.01 3.76 14.78
C VAL A 32 -26.89 4.79 15.51
N GLY A 33 -27.83 5.41 14.80
CA GLY A 33 -28.70 6.46 15.34
C GLY A 33 -28.02 7.82 15.47
N VAL A 34 -26.99 8.08 14.67
CA VAL A 34 -26.24 9.35 14.59
C VAL A 34 -26.15 9.76 13.12
N ASP A 35 -26.35 11.06 12.81
CA ASP A 35 -26.28 11.55 11.43
C ASP A 35 -24.83 11.70 10.96
N PRO A 36 -24.40 10.95 9.92
CA PRO A 36 -23.05 11.03 9.40
C PRO A 36 -22.82 12.32 8.60
N LYS A 37 -21.61 12.84 8.66
CA LYS A 37 -21.15 13.96 7.85
C LYS A 37 -20.49 13.49 6.56
N THR A 38 -20.48 14.35 5.56
CA THR A 38 -19.68 14.17 4.34
C THR A 38 -18.61 15.26 4.28
N LEU A 39 -17.38 14.84 4.01
CA LEU A 39 -16.22 15.71 3.88
C LEU A 39 -15.79 15.72 2.41
N PRO A 40 -15.84 16.88 1.73
CA PRO A 40 -15.45 16.95 0.33
C PRO A 40 -13.92 16.87 0.18
N VAL A 41 -13.48 16.11 -0.80
CA VAL A 41 -12.08 15.93 -1.17
C VAL A 41 -11.92 16.28 -2.65
N LYS A 42 -10.97 17.15 -2.99
CA LYS A 42 -10.59 17.40 -4.39
C LYS A 42 -9.86 16.18 -4.93
N VAL A 43 -10.32 15.65 -6.05
CA VAL A 43 -9.80 14.40 -6.61
C VAL A 43 -9.63 14.48 -8.13
N ALA A 44 -8.73 13.64 -8.65
CA ALA A 44 -8.78 13.21 -10.04
C ALA A 44 -9.86 12.13 -10.16
N SER A 45 -10.81 12.30 -11.05
CA SER A 45 -11.85 11.31 -11.34
C SER A 45 -11.63 10.75 -12.73
N TRP A 46 -11.72 9.43 -12.88
CA TRP A 46 -11.55 8.78 -14.16
C TRP A 46 -12.70 7.81 -14.43
N GLU A 47 -13.27 7.83 -15.62
CA GLU A 47 -14.40 6.99 -16.03
C GLU A 47 -14.11 6.32 -17.38
N ASP A 48 -14.48 5.06 -17.52
CA ASP A 48 -14.55 4.40 -18.83
C ASP A 48 -15.92 4.68 -19.48
N ARG A 49 -15.89 5.36 -20.62
CA ARG A 49 -17.10 5.73 -21.39
C ARG A 49 -17.43 4.73 -22.50
N GLY A 50 -17.15 3.46 -22.28
CA GLY A 50 -17.46 2.38 -23.19
C GLY A 50 -16.35 2.11 -24.20
N SER A 51 -15.18 1.72 -23.69
CA SER A 51 -14.05 1.25 -24.50
C SER A 51 -14.36 -0.10 -25.16
N VAL A 52 -13.84 -0.30 -26.36
CA VAL A 52 -14.02 -1.53 -27.11
C VAL A 52 -12.77 -1.84 -27.94
N ILE A 53 -12.65 -3.10 -28.36
CA ILE A 53 -11.73 -3.53 -29.41
C ILE A 53 -12.55 -3.93 -30.66
N GLU A 54 -12.14 -3.42 -31.81
CA GLU A 54 -12.64 -3.87 -33.12
C GLU A 54 -11.61 -4.81 -33.74
N ALA A 55 -12.02 -6.03 -34.08
CA ALA A 55 -11.18 -7.02 -34.73
C ALA A 55 -12.01 -7.96 -35.62
N CYS A 56 -11.52 -8.33 -36.82
CA CYS A 56 -12.22 -9.19 -37.75
C CYS A 56 -13.67 -8.76 -38.11
N GLY A 57 -13.96 -7.47 -38.03
CA GLY A 57 -15.31 -6.93 -38.28
C GLY A 57 -16.29 -7.08 -37.11
N GLU A 58 -15.81 -7.49 -35.96
CA GLU A 58 -16.60 -7.59 -34.72
C GLU A 58 -16.10 -6.60 -33.67
N THR A 59 -17.03 -6.22 -32.77
CA THR A 59 -16.73 -5.40 -31.59
C THR A 59 -16.64 -6.32 -30.37
N ILE A 60 -15.53 -6.22 -29.64
CA ILE A 60 -15.24 -7.02 -28.45
C ILE A 60 -15.32 -6.12 -27.22
N GLU A 61 -16.03 -6.55 -26.21
CA GLU A 61 -16.14 -5.88 -24.91
C GLU A 61 -14.81 -5.90 -24.18
N VAL A 62 -14.40 -4.76 -23.66
CA VAL A 62 -13.19 -4.59 -22.81
C VAL A 62 -13.48 -3.61 -21.69
N THR A 63 -12.59 -3.52 -20.72
CA THR A 63 -12.57 -2.43 -19.74
C THR A 63 -11.30 -1.60 -19.91
N ALA A 64 -11.42 -0.29 -20.06
CA ALA A 64 -10.26 0.59 -20.10
C ALA A 64 -9.56 0.66 -18.74
N TRP A 65 -8.27 0.91 -18.74
CA TRP A 65 -7.48 1.04 -17.53
C TRP A 65 -7.10 2.50 -17.26
N PRO A 66 -7.32 2.99 -16.01
CA PRO A 66 -6.94 4.34 -15.61
C PRO A 66 -5.41 4.51 -15.49
N PRO A 67 -4.90 5.75 -15.53
CA PRO A 67 -5.62 7.01 -15.75
C PRO A 67 -5.61 7.48 -17.22
N ILE A 68 -5.53 6.57 -18.19
CA ILE A 68 -5.35 6.88 -19.60
C ILE A 68 -6.56 7.66 -20.15
N GLN A 69 -6.28 8.78 -20.82
CA GLN A 69 -7.28 9.55 -21.55
C GLN A 69 -7.70 8.84 -22.85
N GLY A 70 -8.89 9.17 -23.34
CA GLY A 70 -9.42 8.61 -24.57
C GLY A 70 -8.43 8.73 -25.72
N THR A 71 -8.09 7.58 -26.33
CA THR A 71 -7.17 7.46 -27.43
C THR A 71 -7.54 6.26 -28.30
N GLU A 72 -6.99 6.22 -29.50
CA GLU A 72 -7.27 5.18 -30.47
C GLU A 72 -5.97 4.69 -31.09
N VAL A 73 -5.87 3.39 -31.26
CA VAL A 73 -4.76 2.75 -31.96
C VAL A 73 -5.23 1.56 -32.79
N GLU A 74 -4.71 1.42 -33.97
CA GLU A 74 -4.93 0.25 -34.83
C GLU A 74 -3.60 -0.30 -35.33
N ASN A 75 -3.29 -1.55 -35.00
CA ASN A 75 -2.06 -2.21 -35.42
C ASN A 75 -2.17 -3.75 -35.38
N TYR A 76 -1.08 -4.41 -35.77
CA TYR A 76 -0.94 -5.85 -35.60
C TYR A 76 -0.82 -6.24 -34.12
N VAL A 77 -1.46 -7.35 -33.77
CA VAL A 77 -1.43 -7.93 -32.42
C VAL A 77 -0.25 -8.91 -32.31
N VAL A 78 0.49 -8.82 -31.23
CA VAL A 78 1.58 -9.73 -30.88
C VAL A 78 1.42 -10.20 -29.42
N GLU A 79 1.56 -11.51 -29.21
CA GLU A 79 1.54 -12.07 -27.87
C GLU A 79 2.87 -11.83 -27.16
N VAL A 80 2.81 -11.38 -25.92
CA VAL A 80 3.95 -11.26 -25.01
C VAL A 80 3.82 -12.31 -23.91
N LYS A 81 4.78 -13.24 -23.88
CA LYS A 81 4.91 -14.25 -22.83
C LYS A 81 5.88 -13.72 -21.76
N ASP A 82 5.63 -14.06 -20.50
CA ASP A 82 6.43 -13.57 -19.38
C ASP A 82 6.58 -12.04 -19.34
N PRO A 83 5.48 -11.28 -19.16
CA PRO A 83 5.47 -9.82 -19.33
C PRO A 83 6.36 -9.06 -18.34
N LEU A 84 6.77 -9.71 -17.24
CA LEU A 84 7.68 -9.13 -16.26
C LEU A 84 9.15 -9.19 -16.70
N LYS A 85 9.46 -9.91 -17.79
CA LYS A 85 10.82 -10.00 -18.34
C LYS A 85 11.02 -9.02 -19.47
N PRO A 86 11.98 -8.08 -19.37
CA PRO A 86 12.25 -7.08 -20.42
C PRO A 86 12.52 -7.69 -21.80
N GLU A 87 13.20 -8.85 -21.86
CA GLU A 87 13.52 -9.53 -23.12
C GLU A 87 12.30 -10.05 -23.88
N SER A 88 11.18 -10.27 -23.20
CA SER A 88 9.93 -10.71 -23.84
C SER A 88 9.34 -9.63 -24.77
N TRP A 89 9.77 -8.40 -24.61
CA TRP A 89 9.27 -7.23 -25.35
C TRP A 89 10.10 -6.83 -26.58
N VAL A 90 11.20 -7.52 -26.88
CA VAL A 90 12.18 -7.12 -27.93
C VAL A 90 11.56 -6.99 -29.33
N LYS A 91 10.45 -7.67 -29.65
CA LYS A 91 9.83 -7.68 -30.99
C LYS A 91 8.47 -7.00 -31.03
N THR A 92 8.14 -6.17 -30.05
CA THR A 92 6.80 -5.62 -29.86
C THR A 92 6.66 -4.17 -30.32
N GLN A 93 7.75 -3.51 -30.67
CA GLN A 93 7.75 -2.10 -31.13
C GLN A 93 6.73 -1.86 -32.24
N SER A 94 5.95 -0.79 -32.11
CA SER A 94 4.86 -0.42 -33.03
C SER A 94 3.88 -1.58 -33.26
N ARG A 95 3.42 -2.23 -32.20
CA ARG A 95 2.42 -3.31 -32.20
C ARG A 95 1.44 -3.08 -31.05
N ILE A 96 0.32 -3.79 -31.09
CA ILE A 96 -0.55 -3.98 -29.93
C ILE A 96 -0.08 -5.24 -29.23
N ALA A 97 0.38 -5.11 -27.99
CA ALA A 97 0.80 -6.24 -27.17
C ALA A 97 -0.43 -6.92 -26.53
N LEU A 98 -0.57 -8.22 -26.71
CA LEU A 98 -1.54 -9.05 -26.00
C LEU A 98 -0.80 -9.80 -24.90
N VAL A 99 -1.23 -9.59 -23.65
CA VAL A 99 -0.50 -9.98 -22.44
C VAL A 99 -1.41 -10.76 -21.49
N GLU A 100 -1.00 -11.97 -21.08
CA GLU A 100 -1.63 -12.61 -19.93
C GLU A 100 -1.21 -11.87 -18.66
N LEU A 101 -2.19 -11.57 -17.80
CA LEU A 101 -1.91 -10.91 -16.52
C LEU A 101 -0.92 -11.74 -15.69
N PRO A 102 0.02 -11.09 -15.00
CA PRO A 102 0.88 -11.74 -14.01
C PRO A 102 0.08 -12.50 -12.94
N GLU A 103 0.78 -13.30 -12.13
CA GLU A 103 0.14 -14.05 -11.03
C GLU A 103 -0.46 -13.10 -9.99
N ASP A 104 0.31 -12.07 -9.65
CA ASP A 104 -0.18 -10.90 -8.95
C ASP A 104 -0.64 -9.87 -9.99
N PRO A 105 -1.93 -9.49 -10.02
CA PRO A 105 -2.43 -8.50 -10.97
C PRO A 105 -1.78 -7.12 -10.85
N ASP A 106 -1.27 -6.74 -9.67
CA ASP A 106 -0.61 -5.46 -9.44
C ASP A 106 0.73 -5.35 -10.16
N ASP A 107 1.38 -6.48 -10.45
CA ASP A 107 2.57 -6.54 -11.32
C ASP A 107 2.28 -6.10 -12.77
N SER A 108 1.01 -5.94 -13.14
CA SER A 108 0.64 -5.36 -14.43
C SER A 108 1.18 -3.95 -14.63
N ALA A 109 1.42 -3.20 -13.55
CA ALA A 109 2.06 -1.89 -13.61
C ALA A 109 3.50 -2.00 -14.13
N LEU A 110 4.27 -2.99 -13.69
CA LEU A 110 5.61 -3.27 -14.18
C LEU A 110 5.58 -3.73 -15.65
N ALA A 111 4.66 -4.63 -16.00
CA ALA A 111 4.45 -5.06 -17.37
C ALA A 111 4.12 -3.88 -18.32
N TYR A 112 3.31 -2.93 -17.86
CA TYR A 112 2.99 -1.72 -18.60
C TYR A 112 4.20 -0.79 -18.77
N ILE A 113 5.05 -0.64 -17.76
CA ILE A 113 6.32 0.11 -17.88
C ILE A 113 7.23 -0.53 -18.94
N HIS A 114 7.31 -1.87 -18.97
CA HIS A 114 8.05 -2.57 -20.03
C HIS A 114 7.46 -2.33 -21.42
N ALA A 115 6.14 -2.32 -21.55
CA ALA A 115 5.44 -2.02 -22.79
C ALA A 115 5.81 -0.62 -23.33
N ILE A 116 5.78 0.40 -22.46
CA ILE A 116 6.20 1.77 -22.82
C ILE A 116 7.64 1.79 -23.32
N ARG A 117 8.55 1.14 -22.60
CA ARG A 117 9.98 1.08 -22.96
C ARG A 117 10.23 0.37 -24.28
N ALA A 118 9.45 -0.65 -24.57
CA ALA A 118 9.52 -1.39 -25.83
C ALA A 118 8.92 -0.62 -27.02
N GLY A 119 8.21 0.49 -26.76
CA GLY A 119 7.59 1.32 -27.80
C GLY A 119 6.40 0.63 -28.46
N VAL A 120 5.55 -0.07 -27.70
CA VAL A 120 4.29 -0.61 -28.21
C VAL A 120 3.28 0.51 -28.40
N ASP A 121 2.30 0.31 -29.28
CA ASP A 121 1.25 1.31 -29.55
C ASP A 121 0.07 1.15 -28.59
N GLY A 122 -0.14 -0.04 -28.01
CA GLY A 122 -1.19 -0.32 -27.04
C GLY A 122 -1.00 -1.69 -26.36
N VAL A 123 -1.66 -1.88 -25.23
CA VAL A 123 -1.61 -3.12 -24.45
C VAL A 123 -3.01 -3.65 -24.21
N VAL A 124 -3.21 -4.93 -24.46
CA VAL A 124 -4.43 -5.67 -24.13
C VAL A 124 -4.05 -6.73 -23.11
N PHE A 125 -4.47 -6.55 -21.88
CA PHE A 125 -4.30 -7.54 -20.83
C PHE A 125 -5.52 -8.47 -20.78
N TYR A 126 -5.29 -9.77 -20.70
CA TYR A 126 -6.35 -10.73 -20.48
C TYR A 126 -6.12 -11.51 -19.19
N ASP A 127 -7.24 -11.83 -18.51
CA ASP A 127 -7.17 -12.49 -17.22
C ASP A 127 -6.70 -13.95 -17.34
N ARG A 128 -6.09 -14.45 -16.28
CA ARG A 128 -5.70 -15.89 -16.16
C ARG A 128 -6.91 -16.80 -16.06
N TRP A 129 -8.01 -16.29 -15.51
CA TRP A 129 -9.25 -17.01 -15.33
C TRP A 129 -10.30 -16.57 -16.34
N SER A 130 -11.15 -17.49 -16.76
CA SER A 130 -12.22 -17.24 -17.72
C SER A 130 -13.35 -16.38 -17.15
N GLY A 131 -14.11 -15.74 -18.04
CA GLY A 131 -15.40 -15.12 -17.74
C GLY A 131 -15.37 -13.77 -17.06
N ARG A 132 -14.18 -13.14 -16.87
CA ARG A 132 -14.08 -11.86 -16.15
C ARG A 132 -13.36 -10.77 -16.92
N LEU A 133 -13.79 -9.56 -16.70
CA LEU A 133 -13.04 -8.34 -17.01
C LEU A 133 -12.36 -7.85 -15.76
N ARG A 134 -11.10 -7.45 -15.85
CA ARG A 134 -10.33 -6.88 -14.74
C ARG A 134 -9.82 -5.50 -15.11
N ARG A 135 -9.93 -4.58 -14.19
CA ARG A 135 -9.39 -3.22 -14.30
C ARG A 135 -8.25 -3.02 -13.32
N MET A 136 -7.10 -2.54 -13.81
CA MET A 136 -5.96 -2.16 -12.99
C MET A 136 -5.57 -0.73 -13.31
N VAL A 137 -4.89 -0.07 -12.36
CA VAL A 137 -4.31 1.25 -12.60
C VAL A 137 -2.91 1.08 -13.17
N VAL A 138 -2.57 1.84 -14.19
CA VAL A 138 -1.24 1.82 -14.79
C VAL A 138 -0.46 3.11 -14.52
N VAL A 139 0.84 2.95 -14.38
CA VAL A 139 1.79 4.05 -14.20
C VAL A 139 2.93 3.93 -15.21
N ASP A 140 3.55 5.05 -15.58
CA ASP A 140 4.69 5.08 -16.51
C ASP A 140 6.06 5.05 -15.81
N LYS A 141 6.07 4.98 -14.48
CA LYS A 141 7.24 5.01 -13.59
C LYS A 141 6.97 4.22 -12.31
N PRO A 142 8.01 3.83 -11.55
CA PRO A 142 7.85 3.24 -10.22
C PRO A 142 7.04 4.12 -9.26
N TYR A 143 6.33 3.49 -8.34
CA TYR A 143 5.35 4.13 -7.46
C TYR A 143 5.92 5.23 -6.56
N LEU A 144 7.01 4.98 -5.84
CA LEU A 144 7.59 5.90 -4.86
C LEU A 144 9.04 6.29 -5.23
N PRO A 145 9.51 7.49 -4.90
CA PRO A 145 8.75 8.61 -4.36
C PRO A 145 7.67 9.08 -5.33
N PRO A 146 6.59 9.72 -4.81
CA PRO A 146 5.51 10.20 -5.68
C PRO A 146 6.04 11.10 -6.80
N ARG A 147 5.72 10.74 -8.04
CA ARG A 147 6.10 11.50 -9.25
C ARG A 147 4.88 11.62 -10.14
N VAL A 148 4.79 12.67 -10.92
CA VAL A 148 3.72 12.79 -11.92
C VAL A 148 3.85 11.64 -12.92
N SER A 149 2.76 10.90 -13.11
CA SER A 149 2.63 9.78 -14.05
C SER A 149 1.50 10.09 -15.04
N ILE A 150 1.82 10.10 -16.31
CA ILE A 150 0.84 10.37 -17.39
C ILE A 150 0.99 9.27 -18.42
N PRO A 151 0.43 8.08 -18.19
CA PRO A 151 0.42 6.99 -19.15
C PRO A 151 -0.27 7.42 -20.45
N THR A 152 0.34 7.12 -21.58
CA THR A 152 -0.10 7.63 -22.90
C THR A 152 -0.54 6.54 -23.86
N ILE A 153 -0.03 5.32 -23.74
CA ILE A 153 -0.46 4.21 -24.58
C ILE A 153 -1.72 3.55 -24.00
N PRO A 154 -2.74 3.22 -24.85
CA PRO A 154 -3.96 2.60 -24.33
C PRO A 154 -3.68 1.24 -23.69
N ALA A 155 -4.27 1.01 -22.52
CA ALA A 155 -4.32 -0.27 -21.83
C ALA A 155 -5.78 -0.66 -21.57
N VAL A 156 -6.13 -1.90 -21.89
CA VAL A 156 -7.48 -2.43 -21.67
C VAL A 156 -7.43 -3.85 -21.14
N GLY A 157 -8.42 -4.19 -20.31
CA GLY A 157 -8.66 -5.55 -19.83
C GLY A 157 -9.63 -6.28 -20.75
N LEU A 158 -9.31 -7.52 -21.10
CA LEU A 158 -10.06 -8.39 -22.00
C LEU A 158 -10.43 -9.71 -21.30
N ARG A 159 -11.57 -10.30 -21.67
CA ARG A 159 -11.89 -11.66 -21.23
C ARG A 159 -10.94 -12.68 -21.88
N ARG A 160 -10.52 -13.69 -21.12
CA ARG A 160 -9.58 -14.73 -21.59
C ARG A 160 -10.05 -15.40 -22.88
N GLU A 161 -11.35 -15.62 -23.02
CA GLU A 161 -11.97 -16.29 -24.17
C GLU A 161 -11.73 -15.54 -25.49
N ASP A 162 -11.64 -14.21 -25.41
CA ASP A 162 -11.48 -13.36 -26.59
C ASP A 162 -10.01 -13.18 -27.00
N ALA A 163 -9.05 -13.52 -26.12
CA ALA A 163 -7.62 -13.37 -26.42
C ALA A 163 -7.17 -14.19 -27.64
N LYS A 164 -7.65 -15.44 -27.75
CA LYS A 164 -7.35 -16.31 -28.89
C LYS A 164 -7.88 -15.72 -30.20
N LYS A 165 -9.07 -15.15 -30.17
CA LYS A 165 -9.70 -14.51 -31.34
C LYS A 165 -8.86 -13.33 -31.84
N LEU A 166 -8.34 -12.50 -30.93
CA LEU A 166 -7.46 -11.39 -31.30
C LEU A 166 -6.19 -11.85 -32.01
N LEU A 167 -5.57 -12.94 -31.57
CA LEU A 167 -4.39 -13.52 -32.23
C LEU A 167 -4.72 -14.05 -33.62
N GLU A 168 -5.88 -14.70 -33.80
CA GLU A 168 -6.36 -15.20 -35.10
C GLU A 168 -6.63 -14.03 -36.08
N CYS A 169 -7.19 -12.92 -35.58
CA CYS A 169 -7.46 -11.72 -36.36
C CYS A 169 -6.18 -11.00 -36.80
N ARG A 170 -5.09 -11.12 -36.07
CA ARG A 170 -3.78 -10.49 -36.32
C ARG A 170 -3.75 -8.97 -36.29
N ARG A 171 -4.85 -8.26 -36.51
CA ARG A 171 -5.00 -6.81 -36.39
C ARG A 171 -6.18 -6.48 -35.52
N ALA A 172 -6.02 -5.45 -34.72
CA ALA A 172 -7.06 -4.93 -33.85
C ALA A 172 -7.00 -3.40 -33.80
N ARG A 173 -8.14 -2.79 -33.54
CA ARG A 173 -8.28 -1.38 -33.24
C ARG A 173 -8.80 -1.23 -31.82
N ILE A 174 -8.01 -0.60 -30.94
CA ILE A 174 -8.42 -0.28 -29.58
C ILE A 174 -9.05 1.11 -29.61
N LEU A 175 -10.29 1.21 -29.20
CA LEU A 175 -11.00 2.46 -28.93
C LEU A 175 -11.06 2.67 -27.43
N HIS A 176 -10.02 3.27 -26.87
CA HIS A 176 -9.95 3.60 -25.44
C HIS A 176 -10.74 4.88 -25.17
N ARG A 177 -11.76 4.81 -24.32
CA ARG A 177 -12.67 5.93 -24.03
C ARG A 177 -12.60 6.40 -22.57
N GLY A 178 -11.43 6.27 -21.96
CA GLY A 178 -11.17 6.81 -20.63
C GLY A 178 -11.34 8.32 -20.61
N TYR A 179 -11.94 8.83 -19.55
CA TYR A 179 -12.14 10.25 -19.35
C TYR A 179 -11.65 10.66 -17.96
N LEU A 180 -10.59 11.43 -17.92
CA LEU A 180 -9.98 11.97 -16.71
C LEU A 180 -10.39 13.42 -16.53
N CYS A 181 -10.83 13.80 -15.32
CA CYS A 181 -11.17 15.19 -14.98
C CYS A 181 -10.96 15.47 -13.49
N GLU A 182 -10.85 16.72 -13.12
CA GLU A 182 -10.97 17.14 -11.72
C GLU A 182 -12.42 17.01 -11.25
N SER A 183 -12.60 16.52 -10.02
CA SER A 183 -13.92 16.36 -9.40
C SER A 183 -13.83 16.51 -7.88
N ILE A 184 -14.96 16.28 -7.21
CA ILE A 184 -15.07 16.24 -5.75
C ILE A 184 -15.58 14.85 -5.35
N GLY A 185 -14.75 14.10 -4.63
CA GLY A 185 -15.12 12.90 -3.88
C GLY A 185 -15.61 13.26 -2.49
N TYR A 186 -16.20 12.31 -1.78
CA TYR A 186 -16.80 12.56 -0.47
C TYR A 186 -16.46 11.44 0.52
N THR A 187 -15.60 11.72 1.47
CA THR A 187 -15.41 10.87 2.65
C THR A 187 -16.63 10.94 3.56
N VAL A 188 -17.11 9.82 4.07
CA VAL A 188 -18.22 9.76 5.04
C VAL A 188 -17.66 9.58 6.43
N GLU A 189 -18.03 10.46 7.35
CA GLU A 189 -17.61 10.42 8.75
C GLU A 189 -18.81 10.31 9.69
N LEU A 190 -18.74 9.38 10.63
CA LEU A 190 -19.68 9.22 11.72
C LEU A 190 -18.94 9.27 13.05
N LEU A 191 -19.35 10.17 13.97
CA LEU A 191 -18.77 10.29 15.30
C LEU A 191 -19.74 9.81 16.37
N VAL A 192 -19.36 8.75 17.10
CA VAL A 192 -20.04 8.24 18.28
C VAL A 192 -19.27 8.71 19.51
N GLU A 193 -19.62 9.86 20.05
CA GLU A 193 -18.96 10.46 21.21
C GLU A 193 -19.74 10.17 22.50
N LYS A 194 -19.04 9.75 23.56
CA LYS A 194 -19.58 9.53 24.91
C LYS A 194 -18.93 10.43 25.96
N SER A 195 -17.67 10.81 25.76
CA SER A 195 -16.93 11.77 26.58
C SER A 195 -15.71 12.25 25.80
N SER A 196 -15.21 13.44 26.15
CA SER A 196 -13.91 13.92 25.64
C SER A 196 -12.76 13.00 26.05
N GLY A 197 -11.70 12.96 25.26
CA GLY A 197 -10.47 12.21 25.51
C GLY A 197 -10.16 11.22 24.41
N ARG A 198 -9.94 9.97 24.76
CA ARG A 198 -9.48 8.91 23.84
C ARG A 198 -10.40 8.73 22.65
N GLU A 199 -9.82 8.70 21.46
CA GLU A 199 -10.54 8.43 20.24
C GLU A 199 -9.94 7.21 19.50
N VAL A 200 -10.81 6.34 19.00
CA VAL A 200 -10.44 5.26 18.08
C VAL A 200 -11.06 5.53 16.74
N LEU A 201 -10.26 5.46 15.68
CA LEU A 201 -10.76 5.51 14.30
C LEU A 201 -11.01 4.10 13.79
N LEU A 202 -12.17 3.89 13.19
CA LEU A 202 -12.54 2.68 12.48
C LEU A 202 -12.73 3.05 11.01
N THR A 203 -11.89 2.54 10.13
CA THR A 203 -11.77 3.02 8.76
C THR A 203 -11.99 1.93 7.72
N THR A 204 -12.42 2.34 6.55
CA THR A 204 -12.58 1.55 5.33
C THR A 204 -12.67 2.52 4.16
N HIS A 205 -12.61 2.07 2.91
CA HIS A 205 -12.93 2.87 1.73
C HIS A 205 -14.21 2.36 1.05
N HIS A 206 -14.77 3.15 0.13
CA HIS A 206 -16.01 2.82 -0.56
C HIS A 206 -15.97 2.99 -2.08
N ASP A 207 -14.97 3.69 -2.61
CA ASP A 207 -14.70 3.65 -4.03
C ASP A 207 -14.15 2.27 -4.40
N HIS A 208 -14.49 1.79 -5.59
CA HIS A 208 -14.09 0.46 -6.04
C HIS A 208 -14.21 0.34 -7.55
N TRP A 209 -13.44 -0.58 -8.12
CA TRP A 209 -13.53 -0.93 -9.52
C TRP A 209 -14.58 -2.00 -9.75
N LEU A 210 -15.34 -1.84 -10.84
CA LEU A 210 -16.33 -2.79 -11.31
C LEU A 210 -17.37 -3.18 -10.23
N SER A 211 -17.33 -4.41 -9.66
CA SER A 211 -18.33 -4.86 -8.68
C SER A 211 -17.97 -4.61 -7.21
N GLY A 212 -16.71 -4.72 -6.83
CA GLY A 212 -16.12 -4.28 -5.56
C GLY A 212 -16.76 -4.72 -4.25
N VAL A 213 -17.25 -5.98 -4.13
CA VAL A 213 -17.85 -6.42 -2.86
C VAL A 213 -16.81 -6.85 -1.85
N SER A 214 -15.81 -7.64 -2.24
CA SER A 214 -14.69 -7.96 -1.34
C SER A 214 -13.81 -6.72 -1.10
N ASP A 215 -13.69 -5.88 -2.11
CA ASP A 215 -12.90 -4.68 -2.14
C ASP A 215 -13.74 -3.46 -2.56
N ASN A 216 -14.47 -2.75 -1.64
CA ASN A 216 -14.41 -2.99 -0.21
C ASN A 216 -15.82 -2.84 0.44
N LEU A 217 -16.91 -3.04 -0.32
CA LEU A 217 -18.29 -2.82 0.15
C LEU A 217 -18.68 -3.71 1.35
N ALA A 218 -18.09 -4.90 1.50
CA ALA A 218 -18.32 -5.76 2.67
C ALA A 218 -17.79 -5.10 3.93
N SER A 219 -16.60 -4.49 3.89
CA SER A 219 -16.01 -3.76 4.99
C SER A 219 -16.80 -2.50 5.35
N VAL A 220 -17.35 -1.78 4.36
CA VAL A 220 -18.25 -0.63 4.60
C VAL A 220 -19.45 -1.03 5.49
N VAL A 221 -20.03 -2.20 5.23
CA VAL A 221 -21.14 -2.71 6.06
C VAL A 221 -20.65 -3.20 7.41
N ALA A 222 -19.49 -3.87 7.47
CA ALA A 222 -18.91 -4.37 8.72
C ALA A 222 -18.65 -3.24 9.72
N VAL A 223 -18.07 -2.11 9.28
CA VAL A 223 -17.80 -0.96 10.19
C VAL A 223 -19.09 -0.34 10.75
N ALA A 224 -20.21 -0.34 10.01
CA ALA A 224 -21.50 0.09 10.51
C ALA A 224 -22.00 -0.80 11.66
N PHE A 225 -21.88 -2.13 11.52
CA PHE A 225 -22.23 -3.07 12.58
C PHE A 225 -21.35 -2.93 13.82
N ILE A 226 -20.05 -2.76 13.65
CA ILE A 226 -19.11 -2.49 14.74
C ILE A 226 -19.55 -1.22 15.48
N ALA A 227 -19.78 -0.13 14.77
CA ALA A 227 -20.22 1.13 15.36
C ALA A 227 -21.51 1.01 16.15
N SER A 228 -22.52 0.29 15.64
CA SER A 228 -23.79 0.04 16.33
C SER A 228 -23.60 -0.72 17.64
N ARG A 229 -22.72 -1.72 17.67
CA ARG A 229 -22.41 -2.46 18.91
C ARG A 229 -21.71 -1.57 19.93
N ILE A 230 -20.79 -0.73 19.49
CA ILE A 230 -20.02 0.20 20.32
C ILE A 230 -20.92 1.28 20.90
N ALA A 231 -21.79 1.89 20.10
CA ALA A 231 -22.72 2.92 20.54
C ALA A 231 -23.59 2.50 21.74
N LYS A 232 -23.87 1.20 21.87
CA LYS A 232 -24.65 0.61 22.97
C LYS A 232 -23.79 0.22 24.19
N LYS A 233 -22.51 -0.10 24.02
CA LYS A 233 -21.66 -0.69 25.05
C LYS A 233 -20.72 0.29 25.72
N VAL A 234 -20.13 1.21 24.93
CA VAL A 234 -19.06 2.09 25.40
C VAL A 234 -19.62 3.29 26.16
N LYS A 235 -19.01 3.60 27.30
CA LYS A 235 -19.40 4.69 28.21
C LYS A 235 -18.41 5.86 28.20
N LYS A 236 -17.22 5.68 27.65
CA LYS A 236 -16.14 6.69 27.63
C LYS A 236 -15.46 6.71 26.27
N GLY A 237 -14.87 7.86 25.93
CA GLY A 237 -14.14 8.06 24.68
C GLY A 237 -15.04 8.31 23.48
N ALA A 238 -14.45 8.33 22.30
CA ALA A 238 -15.12 8.53 21.02
C ALA A 238 -14.71 7.44 20.02
N LEU A 239 -15.68 6.93 19.27
CA LEU A 239 -15.44 6.14 18.08
C LEU A 239 -15.77 7.00 16.86
N ARG A 240 -14.80 7.20 15.99
CA ARG A 240 -15.00 7.83 14.71
C ARG A 240 -14.92 6.78 13.60
N VAL A 241 -16.00 6.62 12.87
CA VAL A 241 -16.08 5.73 11.70
C VAL A 241 -15.87 6.56 10.47
N VAL A 242 -14.96 6.16 9.60
CA VAL A 242 -14.61 6.88 8.38
C VAL A 242 -14.61 5.93 7.20
N SER A 243 -15.43 6.23 6.19
CA SER A 243 -15.38 5.55 4.90
C SER A 243 -14.76 6.52 3.89
N PHE A 244 -13.56 6.20 3.44
CA PHE A 244 -12.79 7.07 2.55
C PHE A 244 -13.28 6.99 1.11
N THR A 245 -13.10 8.08 0.39
CA THR A 245 -13.07 8.19 -1.06
C THR A 245 -11.62 8.12 -1.52
N ALA A 246 -11.39 7.85 -2.78
CA ALA A 246 -10.07 7.92 -3.43
C ALA A 246 -9.02 7.02 -2.77
N GLU A 247 -9.43 5.84 -2.35
CA GLU A 247 -8.49 4.80 -1.99
C GLU A 247 -7.89 4.18 -3.25
N GLU A 248 -8.70 3.77 -4.17
CA GLU A 248 -8.33 3.10 -5.42
C GLU A 248 -7.60 4.01 -6.41
N PHE A 249 -8.09 5.22 -6.54
CA PHE A 249 -7.53 6.25 -7.43
C PHE A 249 -8.11 7.62 -7.10
N GLY A 250 -7.29 8.67 -7.03
CA GLY A 250 -7.87 9.98 -6.81
C GLY A 250 -6.90 11.14 -6.60
N ASP A 251 -5.58 10.92 -6.60
CA ASP A 251 -4.61 12.01 -6.41
C ASP A 251 -4.67 13.00 -7.60
N PRO A 252 -5.12 14.27 -7.38
CA PRO A 252 -5.26 15.26 -8.46
C PRO A 252 -3.92 15.70 -9.06
N SER A 253 -2.80 15.40 -8.42
CA SER A 253 -1.48 15.62 -8.99
C SER A 253 -1.08 14.57 -10.02
N LEU A 254 -1.92 13.54 -10.24
CA LEU A 254 -1.62 12.37 -11.05
C LEU A 254 -0.30 11.71 -10.63
N SER A 255 -0.16 11.54 -9.34
CA SER A 255 1.02 10.94 -8.73
C SER A 255 1.08 9.44 -9.01
N THR A 256 2.29 8.89 -9.07
CA THR A 256 2.50 7.43 -9.06
C THR A 256 2.00 6.79 -7.75
N TRP A 257 1.88 7.55 -6.67
CA TRP A 257 1.14 7.13 -5.47
C TRP A 257 -0.30 7.65 -5.55
N TYR A 258 -1.09 7.06 -6.43
CA TYR A 258 -2.45 7.50 -6.78
C TYR A 258 -3.51 7.02 -5.77
N TRP A 259 -3.22 5.95 -5.03
CA TRP A 259 -4.13 5.30 -4.07
C TRP A 259 -4.04 5.88 -2.66
N ALA A 260 -4.96 5.48 -1.77
CA ALA A 260 -5.10 5.96 -0.38
C ALA A 260 -5.05 7.50 -0.28
N TYR A 261 -5.52 8.21 -1.30
CA TYR A 261 -5.43 9.67 -1.34
C TYR A 261 -6.40 10.32 -0.35
N GLY A 262 -7.62 9.81 -0.23
CA GLY A 262 -8.63 10.32 0.70
C GLY A 262 -8.18 10.21 2.15
N SER A 263 -7.63 9.09 2.56
CA SER A 263 -7.08 8.91 3.91
C SER A 263 -5.85 9.78 4.16
N ARG A 264 -5.00 10.00 3.15
CA ARG A 264 -3.85 10.92 3.26
C ARG A 264 -4.30 12.36 3.54
N VAL A 265 -5.28 12.85 2.80
CA VAL A 265 -5.87 14.18 3.00
C VAL A 265 -6.52 14.29 4.38
N TYR A 266 -7.25 13.26 4.78
CA TYR A 266 -7.94 13.21 6.06
C TYR A 266 -6.95 13.21 7.24
N ALA A 267 -5.93 12.35 7.22
CA ALA A 267 -4.91 12.26 8.26
C ALA A 267 -4.12 13.58 8.40
N GLU A 268 -3.77 14.22 7.27
CA GLU A 268 -3.09 15.52 7.27
C GLU A 268 -4.00 16.64 7.83
N SER A 269 -5.31 16.60 7.55
CA SER A 269 -6.28 17.51 8.14
C SER A 269 -6.33 17.39 9.66
N LEU A 270 -6.43 16.16 10.19
CA LEU A 270 -6.39 15.91 11.64
C LEU A 270 -5.07 16.37 12.25
N ARG A 271 -3.96 16.15 11.58
CA ARG A 271 -2.65 16.65 12.03
C ARG A 271 -2.61 18.17 12.08
N GLY A 272 -3.13 18.84 11.07
CA GLY A 272 -3.19 20.30 11.00
C GLY A 272 -4.05 20.94 12.10
N LEU A 273 -5.09 20.25 12.55
CA LEU A 273 -5.95 20.66 13.66
C LEU A 273 -5.41 20.27 15.05
N GLY A 274 -4.43 19.38 15.11
CA GLY A 274 -3.93 18.80 16.36
C GLY A 274 -4.75 17.60 16.86
N ASP A 275 -5.87 17.27 16.23
CA ASP A 275 -6.78 16.20 16.65
C ASP A 275 -6.15 14.82 16.56
N ILE A 276 -5.13 14.66 15.72
CA ILE A 276 -4.43 13.37 15.55
C ILE A 276 -3.81 12.88 16.86
N GLU A 277 -3.47 13.79 17.79
CA GLU A 277 -2.86 13.43 19.08
C GLU A 277 -3.86 12.74 20.02
N GLU A 278 -5.16 12.94 19.83
CA GLU A 278 -6.23 12.30 20.63
C GLU A 278 -6.50 10.84 20.19
N ILE A 279 -6.06 10.46 18.99
CA ILE A 279 -6.30 9.13 18.43
C ILE A 279 -5.41 8.11 19.15
N VAL A 280 -6.03 7.09 19.76
CA VAL A 280 -5.32 5.96 20.39
C VAL A 280 -4.85 4.98 19.33
N ALA A 281 -5.73 4.65 18.38
CA ALA A 281 -5.42 3.74 17.29
C ALA A 281 -6.37 3.93 16.11
N VAL A 282 -5.92 3.47 14.93
CA VAL A 282 -6.71 3.34 13.70
C VAL A 282 -6.89 1.86 13.40
N LEU A 283 -8.12 1.46 13.19
CA LEU A 283 -8.51 0.09 12.88
C LEU A 283 -9.13 0.07 11.49
N ASN A 284 -8.38 -0.38 10.50
CA ASN A 284 -8.80 -0.39 9.10
C ASN A 284 -9.29 -1.77 8.69
N LEU A 285 -10.36 -1.82 7.92
CA LEU A 285 -10.88 -3.02 7.28
C LEU A 285 -10.76 -2.87 5.76
N ASP A 286 -9.98 -3.75 5.18
CA ASP A 286 -9.70 -3.77 3.75
C ASP A 286 -9.57 -5.22 3.27
N ILE A 287 -10.41 -5.64 2.31
CA ILE A 287 -10.51 -7.04 1.87
C ILE A 287 -10.60 -8.01 3.07
N ALA A 288 -11.38 -7.65 4.09
CA ALA A 288 -11.48 -8.40 5.35
C ALA A 288 -12.50 -9.56 5.23
N THR A 289 -12.36 -10.42 4.24
CA THR A 289 -13.38 -11.39 3.80
C THR A 289 -12.99 -12.85 4.02
N SER A 290 -11.96 -13.12 4.83
CA SER A 290 -11.39 -14.45 5.03
C SER A 290 -11.25 -14.83 6.50
N TRP A 291 -11.27 -16.15 6.78
CA TRP A 291 -10.94 -16.73 8.09
C TRP A 291 -9.44 -16.78 8.37
N ALA A 292 -8.61 -16.58 7.36
CA ALA A 292 -7.15 -16.71 7.43
C ALA A 292 -6.43 -15.48 6.85
N PRO A 293 -6.76 -14.25 7.32
CA PRO A 293 -6.17 -13.04 6.77
C PRO A 293 -4.76 -12.82 7.29
N LYS A 294 -4.05 -11.93 6.61
CA LYS A 294 -2.85 -11.29 7.12
C LYS A 294 -3.20 -10.12 8.04
N LEU A 295 -2.31 -9.84 8.97
CA LEU A 295 -2.42 -8.74 9.92
C LEU A 295 -1.28 -7.75 9.71
N TYR A 296 -1.61 -6.56 9.25
CA TYR A 296 -0.69 -5.46 9.06
C TYR A 296 -0.83 -4.47 10.22
N ALA A 297 0.28 -3.99 10.77
CA ALA A 297 0.21 -3.06 11.88
C ALA A 297 1.42 -2.12 11.94
N THR A 298 1.21 -0.90 12.42
CA THR A 298 2.28 0.08 12.63
C THR A 298 3.40 -0.47 13.50
N GLY A 299 3.03 -1.16 14.59
CA GLY A 299 3.96 -1.66 15.57
C GLY A 299 3.60 -3.01 16.18
N PRO A 300 4.58 -3.68 16.83
CA PRO A 300 4.37 -4.98 17.43
C PRO A 300 3.33 -5.00 18.56
N GLU A 301 3.17 -3.91 19.33
CA GLU A 301 2.24 -3.84 20.48
C GLU A 301 0.78 -3.87 20.04
N ILE A 302 0.43 -3.07 19.03
CA ILE A 302 -0.96 -3.04 18.51
C ILE A 302 -1.26 -4.33 17.74
N ARG A 303 -0.28 -4.89 17.04
CA ARG A 303 -0.37 -6.17 16.33
C ARG A 303 -0.64 -7.32 17.30
N LEU A 304 0.12 -7.40 18.40
CA LEU A 304 -0.08 -8.42 19.44
C LEU A 304 -1.49 -8.34 20.06
N LEU A 305 -1.97 -7.13 20.35
CA LEU A 305 -3.30 -6.91 20.89
C LEU A 305 -4.38 -7.37 19.89
N ALA A 306 -4.30 -6.91 18.64
CA ALA A 306 -5.26 -7.26 17.60
C ALA A 306 -5.33 -8.76 17.37
N ARG A 307 -4.19 -9.42 17.19
CA ARG A 307 -4.10 -10.87 17.04
C ARG A 307 -4.77 -11.60 18.20
N SER A 308 -4.41 -11.25 19.43
CA SER A 308 -4.92 -11.93 20.62
C SER A 308 -6.45 -11.84 20.78
N ILE A 309 -7.06 -10.80 20.21
CA ILE A 309 -8.51 -10.61 20.19
C ILE A 309 -9.14 -11.35 19.02
N LEU A 310 -8.60 -11.25 17.82
CA LEU A 310 -9.14 -11.87 16.60
C LEU A 310 -9.16 -13.39 16.70
N GLU A 311 -8.12 -14.01 17.25
CA GLU A 311 -8.03 -15.46 17.47
C GLU A 311 -9.20 -16.01 18.36
N LYS A 312 -9.78 -15.20 19.24
CA LYS A 312 -10.96 -15.60 20.05
C LYS A 312 -12.23 -15.79 19.19
N TYR A 313 -12.24 -15.23 18.00
CA TYR A 313 -13.32 -15.33 17.02
C TYR A 313 -13.01 -16.31 15.90
N ASN A 314 -11.99 -17.18 16.08
CA ASN A 314 -11.51 -18.14 15.11
C ASN A 314 -10.94 -17.51 13.82
N VAL A 315 -10.60 -16.21 13.86
CA VAL A 315 -9.85 -15.57 12.77
C VAL A 315 -8.39 -15.98 12.93
N ASN A 316 -7.92 -16.83 12.03
CA ASN A 316 -6.58 -17.40 12.09
C ASN A 316 -5.59 -16.51 11.32
N ILE A 317 -4.85 -15.66 12.02
CA ILE A 317 -3.85 -14.80 11.39
C ILE A 317 -2.70 -15.65 10.84
N VAL A 318 -2.61 -15.74 9.51
CA VAL A 318 -1.61 -16.58 8.83
C VAL A 318 -0.26 -15.90 8.71
N GLU A 319 -0.23 -14.59 8.66
CA GLU A 319 0.99 -13.79 8.59
C GLU A 319 0.82 -12.46 9.33
N GLU A 320 1.88 -12.01 9.99
CA GLU A 320 1.97 -10.73 10.65
C GLU A 320 3.04 -9.86 9.99
N LYS A 321 2.65 -8.67 9.53
CA LYS A 321 3.55 -7.72 8.87
C LYS A 321 3.55 -6.35 9.55
N TYR A 322 4.54 -5.53 9.21
CA TYR A 322 4.40 -4.09 9.42
C TYR A 322 3.34 -3.54 8.47
N ASP A 323 2.86 -2.33 8.75
CA ASP A 323 1.73 -1.77 8.02
C ASP A 323 2.01 -1.71 6.52
N THR A 324 1.01 -2.02 5.72
CA THR A 324 1.15 -2.03 4.26
C THR A 324 1.08 -0.63 3.67
N THR A 325 1.77 -0.42 2.55
CA THR A 325 1.63 0.80 1.74
C THR A 325 0.36 0.83 0.90
N GLU A 326 -0.34 -0.29 0.81
CA GLU A 326 -1.44 -0.59 -0.12
C GLU A 326 -2.82 -0.41 0.51
N SER A 327 -2.89 0.24 1.67
CA SER A 327 -4.15 0.46 2.37
C SER A 327 -4.17 1.80 3.11
N ASP A 328 -5.35 2.26 3.48
CA ASP A 328 -5.60 3.56 4.13
C ASP A 328 -4.86 3.76 5.46
N SER A 329 -4.57 2.67 6.19
CA SER A 329 -3.87 2.72 7.49
C SER A 329 -2.49 3.37 7.42
N ILE A 330 -1.77 3.24 6.30
CA ILE A 330 -0.45 3.85 6.11
C ILE A 330 -0.46 5.37 6.27
N SER A 331 -1.58 6.01 5.94
CA SER A 331 -1.76 7.46 6.08
C SER A 331 -1.60 7.93 7.52
N PHE A 332 -1.92 7.08 8.48
CA PHE A 332 -1.80 7.32 9.92
C PHE A 332 -0.51 6.74 10.50
N SER A 333 -0.13 5.53 10.09
CA SER A 333 1.12 4.88 10.52
C SER A 333 2.35 5.75 10.28
N LYS A 334 2.46 6.36 9.09
CA LYS A 334 3.57 7.30 8.78
C LYS A 334 3.58 8.56 9.65
N LEU A 335 2.46 8.90 10.29
CA LEU A 335 2.34 9.96 11.29
C LEU A 335 2.57 9.45 12.71
N GLY A 336 2.89 8.16 12.86
CA GLY A 336 3.22 7.52 14.13
C GLY A 336 1.99 7.10 14.94
N VAL A 337 0.79 7.11 14.36
CA VAL A 337 -0.42 6.61 15.02
C VAL A 337 -0.44 5.09 14.92
N PRO A 338 -0.66 4.36 16.03
CA PRO A 338 -0.86 2.92 15.95
C PRO A 338 -2.03 2.58 15.03
N ALA A 339 -1.79 1.79 14.00
CA ALA A 339 -2.81 1.36 13.06
C ALA A 339 -2.75 -0.15 12.84
N VAL A 340 -3.89 -0.74 12.49
CA VAL A 340 -4.04 -2.15 12.15
C VAL A 340 -4.92 -2.27 10.93
N THR A 341 -4.50 -3.10 9.96
CA THR A 341 -5.32 -3.56 8.84
C THR A 341 -5.37 -5.08 8.86
N VAL A 342 -6.59 -5.62 8.73
CA VAL A 342 -6.82 -7.03 8.39
C VAL A 342 -7.13 -7.09 6.92
N MET A 343 -6.37 -7.90 6.17
CA MET A 343 -6.50 -8.02 4.72
C MET A 343 -6.16 -9.43 4.25
N ASP A 344 -6.94 -9.95 3.31
CA ASP A 344 -6.63 -11.20 2.60
C ASP A 344 -6.67 -10.99 1.09
N TYR A 345 -5.70 -10.25 0.60
CA TYR A 345 -5.52 -9.96 -0.82
C TYR A 345 -5.37 -11.25 -1.65
N GLU A 346 -4.56 -12.21 -1.19
CA GLU A 346 -4.25 -13.42 -1.94
C GLU A 346 -5.50 -14.26 -2.22
N SER A 347 -6.43 -14.36 -1.27
CA SER A 347 -7.70 -15.07 -1.51
C SER A 347 -8.64 -14.29 -2.41
N ALA A 348 -8.54 -12.98 -2.45
CA ALA A 348 -9.34 -12.10 -3.31
C ALA A 348 -8.82 -12.04 -4.76
N ILE A 349 -7.55 -12.32 -5.03
CA ILE A 349 -6.94 -12.23 -6.38
C ILE A 349 -7.85 -12.79 -7.49
N PRO A 350 -8.54 -13.95 -7.33
CA PRO A 350 -9.43 -14.42 -8.38
C PRO A 350 -10.56 -13.48 -8.77
N VAL A 351 -11.00 -12.58 -7.89
CA VAL A 351 -12.12 -11.64 -8.13
C VAL A 351 -11.74 -10.17 -7.98
N TYR A 352 -10.59 -9.87 -7.41
CA TYR A 352 -10.05 -8.54 -7.15
C TYR A 352 -10.09 -7.67 -8.42
N HIS A 353 -10.72 -6.50 -8.32
CA HIS A 353 -10.91 -5.53 -9.42
C HIS A 353 -11.64 -6.11 -10.65
N THR A 354 -12.56 -7.06 -10.46
CA THR A 354 -13.31 -7.67 -11.57
C THR A 354 -14.82 -7.43 -11.49
N ASP A 355 -15.49 -7.66 -12.61
CA ASP A 355 -16.95 -7.70 -12.69
C ASP A 355 -17.58 -8.90 -11.94
N LEU A 356 -16.76 -9.84 -11.45
CA LEU A 356 -17.15 -11.01 -10.68
C LEU A 356 -16.91 -10.88 -9.17
N ASP A 357 -16.45 -9.73 -8.68
CA ASP A 357 -16.36 -9.47 -7.23
C ASP A 357 -17.75 -9.16 -6.65
N THR A 358 -18.54 -10.18 -6.49
CA THR A 358 -19.95 -10.11 -6.10
C THR A 358 -20.20 -10.78 -4.76
N ILE A 359 -21.34 -10.47 -4.12
CA ILE A 359 -21.65 -10.93 -2.76
C ILE A 359 -21.64 -12.46 -2.60
N ASP A 360 -21.94 -13.22 -3.64
CA ASP A 360 -21.90 -14.68 -3.63
C ASP A 360 -20.48 -15.27 -3.64
N ARG A 361 -19.47 -14.42 -3.79
CA ARG A 361 -18.04 -14.78 -3.71
C ARG A 361 -17.39 -14.43 -2.38
N VAL A 362 -18.11 -13.74 -1.49
CA VAL A 362 -17.61 -13.28 -0.19
C VAL A 362 -18.13 -14.16 0.94
N ASP A 363 -17.24 -14.61 1.81
CA ASP A 363 -17.61 -15.32 3.05
C ASP A 363 -18.07 -14.32 4.12
N LEU A 364 -19.39 -14.11 4.18
CA LEU A 364 -19.98 -13.16 5.14
C LEU A 364 -19.83 -13.59 6.60
N ASP A 365 -19.66 -14.89 6.88
CA ASP A 365 -19.40 -15.37 8.25
C ASP A 365 -17.99 -15.01 8.69
N ALA A 366 -17.01 -15.04 7.79
CA ALA A 366 -15.67 -14.54 8.04
C ALA A 366 -15.67 -13.02 8.31
N VAL A 367 -16.39 -12.24 7.49
CA VAL A 367 -16.57 -10.79 7.70
C VAL A 367 -17.18 -10.50 9.07
N ASP A 368 -18.23 -11.25 9.50
CA ASP A 368 -18.83 -11.07 10.82
C ASP A 368 -17.87 -11.44 11.96
N ALA A 369 -17.06 -12.49 11.81
CA ALA A 369 -16.06 -12.89 12.79
C ALA A 369 -14.99 -11.79 12.98
N VAL A 370 -14.44 -11.25 11.89
CA VAL A 370 -13.51 -10.12 11.92
C VAL A 370 -14.18 -8.90 12.57
N ALA A 371 -15.40 -8.57 12.18
CA ALA A 371 -16.13 -7.42 12.74
C ALA A 371 -16.36 -7.56 14.26
N ARG A 372 -16.66 -8.76 14.77
CA ARG A 372 -16.76 -9.01 16.22
C ARG A 372 -15.43 -8.80 16.93
N GLY A 373 -14.34 -9.31 16.37
CA GLY A 373 -13.00 -9.09 16.91
C GLY A 373 -12.64 -7.61 16.94
N TYR A 374 -12.90 -6.87 15.87
CA TYR A 374 -12.69 -5.42 15.83
C TYR A 374 -13.57 -4.67 16.83
N ALA A 375 -14.81 -5.09 17.03
CA ALA A 375 -15.67 -4.49 18.07
C ALA A 375 -15.05 -4.62 19.47
N ASP A 376 -14.52 -5.79 19.82
CA ASP A 376 -13.85 -5.99 21.11
C ASP A 376 -12.51 -5.27 21.20
N LEU A 377 -11.80 -5.12 20.07
CA LEU A 377 -10.57 -4.32 19.98
C LEU A 377 -10.87 -2.83 20.24
N VAL A 378 -11.91 -2.27 19.58
CA VAL A 378 -12.40 -0.89 19.83
C VAL A 378 -12.74 -0.69 21.30
N VAL A 379 -13.53 -1.60 21.91
CA VAL A 379 -13.89 -1.51 23.34
C VAL A 379 -12.64 -1.49 24.21
N THR A 380 -11.70 -2.40 23.96
CA THR A 380 -10.45 -2.50 24.73
C THR A 380 -9.65 -1.20 24.66
N LEU A 381 -9.51 -0.63 23.48
CA LEU A 381 -8.76 0.61 23.26
C LEU A 381 -9.46 1.83 23.85
N LEU A 382 -10.79 1.93 23.78
CA LEU A 382 -11.54 3.03 24.39
C LEU A 382 -11.52 2.96 25.93
N GLU A 383 -11.60 1.76 26.49
CA GLU A 383 -11.59 1.60 27.95
C GLU A 383 -10.19 1.76 28.57
N ARG A 384 -9.17 1.19 27.95
CA ARG A 384 -7.81 1.11 28.48
C ARG A 384 -6.84 2.10 27.82
N GLY A 385 -7.11 2.52 26.59
CA GLY A 385 -6.20 3.37 25.82
C GLY A 385 -4.83 2.73 25.63
N GLU A 386 -3.81 3.53 25.81
CA GLU A 386 -2.40 3.16 25.69
C GLU A 386 -1.97 2.08 26.69
N GLU A 387 -2.70 1.92 27.79
CA GLU A 387 -2.46 0.82 28.77
C GLU A 387 -2.76 -0.56 28.19
N ALA A 388 -3.51 -0.65 27.09
CA ALA A 388 -3.77 -1.90 26.39
C ALA A 388 -2.56 -2.38 25.55
N LEU A 389 -1.61 -1.49 25.26
CA LEU A 389 -0.48 -1.72 24.36
C LEU A 389 0.76 -2.17 25.15
N ASP A 390 1.37 -3.28 24.76
CA ASP A 390 2.60 -3.77 25.38
C ASP A 390 3.85 -3.12 24.76
N TYR A 391 4.15 -1.91 25.21
CA TYR A 391 5.33 -1.16 24.74
C TYR A 391 6.67 -1.84 25.05
N ASN A 392 6.76 -2.66 26.13
CA ASN A 392 7.97 -3.41 26.41
C ASN A 392 8.20 -4.50 25.35
N TYR A 393 7.14 -5.19 24.93
CA TYR A 393 7.17 -6.14 23.84
C TYR A 393 7.61 -5.45 22.54
N ALA A 394 7.03 -4.27 22.23
CA ALA A 394 7.36 -3.52 21.02
C ALA A 394 8.85 -3.18 20.91
N VAL A 395 9.44 -2.57 21.96
CA VAL A 395 10.88 -2.22 21.93
C VAL A 395 11.73 -3.47 21.84
N SER A 396 11.35 -4.56 22.50
CA SER A 396 12.08 -5.83 22.42
C SER A 396 12.09 -6.36 20.99
N LYS A 397 10.96 -6.33 20.29
CA LYS A 397 10.86 -6.77 18.89
C LYS A 397 11.64 -5.86 17.93
N ILE A 398 11.56 -4.55 18.10
CA ILE A 398 12.37 -3.60 17.31
C ILE A 398 13.86 -3.80 17.57
N TYR A 399 14.26 -4.10 18.81
CA TYR A 399 15.64 -4.44 19.14
C TYR A 399 16.11 -5.72 18.44
N GLU A 400 15.29 -6.78 18.42
CA GLU A 400 15.58 -8.04 17.70
C GLU A 400 15.88 -7.77 16.21
N GLU A 401 15.16 -6.85 15.55
CA GLU A 401 15.40 -6.49 14.16
C GLU A 401 16.80 -5.91 13.93
N THR A 402 17.35 -5.17 14.91
CA THR A 402 18.70 -4.61 14.80
C THR A 402 19.80 -5.64 14.93
N LEU A 403 19.52 -6.83 15.50
CA LEU A 403 20.50 -7.90 15.59
C LEU A 403 20.90 -8.46 14.22
N LYS A 404 20.05 -8.29 13.23
CA LYS A 404 20.28 -8.67 11.84
C LYS A 404 21.14 -7.64 11.06
N ILE A 405 21.41 -6.48 11.66
CA ILE A 405 22.13 -5.36 11.00
C ILE A 405 23.62 -5.42 11.34
N LYS A 406 24.46 -5.53 10.33
CA LYS A 406 25.92 -5.63 10.48
C LYS A 406 26.50 -4.41 11.18
N GLY A 407 27.28 -4.59 12.24
CA GLY A 407 27.98 -3.51 12.93
C GLY A 407 27.09 -2.51 13.67
N ALA A 408 25.82 -2.81 13.89
CA ALA A 408 24.84 -1.92 14.52
C ALA A 408 24.98 -1.77 16.05
N VAL A 409 26.15 -1.93 16.61
CA VAL A 409 26.39 -1.92 18.07
C VAL A 409 25.88 -0.64 18.74
N ASN A 410 26.13 0.52 18.13
CA ASN A 410 25.68 1.81 18.65
C ASN A 410 24.15 1.93 18.57
N LEU A 411 23.53 1.48 17.48
CA LEU A 411 22.10 1.44 17.29
C LEU A 411 21.43 0.54 18.35
N GLN A 412 21.96 -0.66 18.55
CA GLN A 412 21.53 -1.60 19.58
C GLN A 412 21.65 -1.00 20.99
N ALA A 413 22.75 -0.31 21.27
CA ALA A 413 22.96 0.37 22.56
C ALA A 413 21.91 1.48 22.81
N GLN A 414 21.52 2.24 21.78
CA GLN A 414 20.47 3.26 21.91
C GLN A 414 19.10 2.64 22.15
N LEU A 415 18.74 1.58 21.43
CA LEU A 415 17.49 0.86 21.67
C LEU A 415 17.43 0.17 23.03
N TYR A 416 18.57 -0.35 23.50
CA TYR A 416 18.63 -0.91 24.86
C TYR A 416 18.39 0.16 25.93
N LYS A 417 18.97 1.36 25.78
CA LYS A 417 18.67 2.48 26.67
C LYS A 417 17.20 2.87 26.63
N LEU A 418 16.60 2.90 25.43
CA LEU A 418 15.19 3.17 25.26
C LEU A 418 14.33 2.11 25.98
N LEU A 419 14.68 0.83 25.86
CA LEU A 419 14.01 -0.28 26.55
C LEU A 419 14.03 -0.09 28.09
N VAL A 420 15.17 0.33 28.64
CA VAL A 420 15.29 0.58 30.09
C VAL A 420 14.36 1.73 30.53
N GLU A 421 14.29 2.82 29.77
CA GLU A 421 13.45 3.96 30.09
C GLU A 421 11.95 3.64 29.86
N VAL A 422 11.59 2.85 28.86
CA VAL A 422 10.23 2.33 28.66
C VAL A 422 9.78 1.52 29.87
N LYS A 423 10.61 0.62 30.40
CA LYS A 423 10.32 -0.12 31.62
C LYS A 423 10.05 0.80 32.81
N LYS A 424 10.89 1.82 33.03
CA LYS A 424 10.69 2.81 34.09
C LYS A 424 9.42 3.63 33.90
N ALA A 425 9.08 4.00 32.67
CA ALA A 425 7.84 4.72 32.37
C ALA A 425 6.61 3.85 32.65
N LEU A 426 6.66 2.55 32.31
CA LEU A 426 5.60 1.59 32.64
C LEU A 426 5.41 1.43 34.16
N GLU A 427 6.51 1.35 34.93
CA GLU A 427 6.45 1.30 36.42
C GLU A 427 5.77 2.55 36.99
N ARG A 428 5.98 3.72 36.40
CA ARG A 428 5.33 4.99 36.80
C ARG A 428 3.95 5.18 36.17
N ARG A 429 3.49 4.28 35.30
CA ARG A 429 2.25 4.40 34.50
C ARG A 429 2.18 5.66 33.64
N ASP A 430 3.34 6.08 33.12
CA ASP A 430 3.44 7.24 32.21
C ASP A 430 3.08 6.83 30.76
N TYR A 431 1.83 6.47 30.55
CA TYR A 431 1.35 6.01 29.25
C TYR A 431 1.31 7.13 28.21
N GLU A 432 1.07 8.38 28.64
CA GLU A 432 1.10 9.51 27.71
C GLU A 432 2.52 9.79 27.21
N GLY A 433 3.53 9.70 28.08
CA GLY A 433 4.93 9.78 27.68
C GLY A 433 5.32 8.65 26.72
N LEU A 434 4.87 7.44 26.99
CA LEU A 434 5.10 6.29 26.11
C LEU A 434 4.45 6.48 24.75
N LYS A 435 3.19 6.88 24.67
CA LYS A 435 2.47 7.20 23.43
C LYS A 435 3.28 8.14 22.56
N GLN A 436 3.76 9.24 23.11
CA GLN A 436 4.50 10.25 22.34
C GLN A 436 5.86 9.73 21.86
N VAL A 437 6.57 8.96 22.69
CA VAL A 437 7.84 8.35 22.29
C VAL A 437 7.65 7.35 21.15
N PHE A 438 6.63 6.49 21.26
CA PHE A 438 6.36 5.49 20.21
C PHE A 438 5.86 6.13 18.91
N ARG A 439 5.09 7.22 18.98
CA ARG A 439 4.74 8.00 17.80
C ARG A 439 5.96 8.57 17.08
N LEU A 440 6.90 9.13 17.84
CA LEU A 440 8.17 9.59 17.25
C LEU A 440 8.96 8.42 16.66
N LEU A 441 9.01 7.29 17.36
CA LEU A 441 9.69 6.09 16.91
C LEU A 441 9.10 5.58 15.58
N TYR A 442 7.78 5.45 15.49
CA TYR A 442 7.14 4.98 14.27
C TYR A 442 7.24 5.97 13.11
N ARG A 443 7.20 7.28 13.35
CA ARG A 443 7.49 8.29 12.31
C ARG A 443 8.88 8.10 11.69
N GLU A 444 9.83 7.56 12.43
CA GLU A 444 11.18 7.27 11.93
C GLU A 444 11.32 5.88 11.31
N LEU A 445 10.56 4.90 11.78
CA LEU A 445 10.67 3.50 11.35
C LEU A 445 9.70 3.14 10.23
N VAL A 446 8.51 3.77 10.17
CA VAL A 446 7.49 3.51 9.15
C VAL A 446 7.76 4.40 7.95
N GLU A 447 8.39 3.85 6.94
CA GLU A 447 8.73 4.56 5.71
C GLU A 447 8.36 3.71 4.50
N PRO A 448 7.26 4.04 3.79
CA PRO A 448 6.90 3.36 2.56
C PRO A 448 8.06 3.36 1.57
N THR A 449 8.42 2.20 1.10
CA THR A 449 9.61 1.99 0.28
C THR A 449 9.25 1.21 -0.97
N VAL A 450 9.70 1.69 -2.12
CA VAL A 450 9.71 0.94 -3.38
C VAL A 450 11.08 0.33 -3.58
N ILE A 451 11.09 -0.92 -3.91
CA ILE A 451 12.27 -1.68 -4.28
C ILE A 451 12.11 -2.08 -5.75
N VAL A 452 13.04 -1.65 -6.57
CA VAL A 452 13.06 -1.98 -8.01
C VAL A 452 14.42 -2.57 -8.34
N THR A 453 14.45 -3.70 -9.04
CA THR A 453 15.71 -4.21 -9.58
C THR A 453 16.18 -3.35 -10.76
N LEU A 454 17.50 -3.25 -10.98
CA LEU A 454 18.07 -2.45 -12.07
C LEU A 454 17.65 -2.93 -13.45
N ASP A 455 17.45 -4.23 -13.59
CA ASP A 455 16.91 -4.85 -14.82
C ASP A 455 15.39 -4.70 -14.94
N TRP A 456 14.74 -4.17 -13.89
CA TRP A 456 13.29 -3.99 -13.84
C TRP A 456 12.49 -5.30 -13.90
N GLU A 457 13.07 -6.39 -13.43
CA GLU A 457 12.35 -7.67 -13.31
C GLU A 457 11.45 -7.72 -12.08
N GLU A 458 11.75 -6.92 -11.04
CA GLU A 458 11.00 -6.89 -9.79
C GLU A 458 10.64 -5.45 -9.39
N LEU A 459 9.42 -5.25 -8.93
CA LEU A 459 8.90 -4.03 -8.33
C LEU A 459 8.15 -4.43 -7.06
N GLU A 460 8.67 -4.07 -5.89
CA GLU A 460 8.08 -4.41 -4.60
C GLU A 460 7.76 -3.14 -3.82
N LEU A 461 6.65 -3.17 -3.09
CA LEU A 461 6.27 -2.17 -2.11
C LEU A 461 6.46 -2.76 -0.72
N GLU A 462 7.32 -2.17 0.08
CA GLU A 462 7.58 -2.66 1.43
C GLU A 462 7.56 -1.52 2.45
N ASN A 463 7.16 -1.89 3.66
CA ASN A 463 7.28 -1.07 4.84
C ASN A 463 7.82 -1.91 5.99
N HIS A 464 9.05 -1.65 6.40
CA HIS A 464 9.72 -2.46 7.40
C HIS A 464 10.72 -1.59 8.19
N PRO A 465 10.81 -1.71 9.51
CA PRO A 465 11.82 -1.02 10.29
C PRO A 465 13.23 -1.32 9.78
N PHE A 466 13.98 -0.24 9.58
CA PHE A 466 15.38 -0.33 9.12
C PHE A 466 15.56 -0.94 7.72
N LEU A 467 14.52 -0.98 6.88
CA LEU A 467 14.59 -1.61 5.56
C LEU A 467 15.74 -1.06 4.71
N SER A 468 15.83 0.27 4.57
CA SER A 468 16.92 0.93 3.84
C SER A 468 18.30 0.51 4.33
N LEU A 469 18.48 0.42 5.66
CA LEU A 469 19.74 0.01 6.27
C LEU A 469 20.05 -1.47 6.02
N LYS A 470 19.03 -2.34 6.05
CA LYS A 470 19.19 -3.78 5.74
C LYS A 470 19.60 -3.97 4.28
N LEU A 471 18.92 -3.33 3.34
CA LEU A 471 19.21 -3.46 1.90
C LEU A 471 20.61 -2.96 1.54
N VAL A 472 21.03 -1.79 2.06
CA VAL A 472 22.40 -1.30 1.85
C VAL A 472 23.43 -2.22 2.53
N GLY A 473 23.09 -2.85 3.66
CA GLY A 473 23.93 -3.85 4.34
C GLY A 473 24.08 -5.15 3.56
N GLU A 474 23.03 -5.62 2.90
CA GLU A 474 23.05 -6.75 1.99
C GLU A 474 23.94 -6.46 0.78
N GLU A 475 23.76 -5.29 0.16
CA GLU A 475 24.59 -4.83 -0.95
C GLU A 475 26.07 -4.75 -0.56
N LEU A 476 26.40 -4.19 0.63
CA LEU A 476 27.75 -4.17 1.16
C LEU A 476 28.33 -5.58 1.31
N SER A 477 27.56 -6.50 1.87
CA SER A 477 27.98 -7.88 2.05
C SER A 477 28.20 -8.61 0.71
N TYR A 478 27.36 -8.31 -0.27
CA TYR A 478 27.48 -8.85 -1.61
C TYR A 478 28.78 -8.37 -2.30
N VAL A 479 29.04 -7.07 -2.30
CA VAL A 479 30.28 -6.50 -2.90
C VAL A 479 31.53 -6.98 -2.16
N GLU A 480 31.50 -7.13 -0.82
CA GLU A 480 32.59 -7.73 -0.04
C GLU A 480 32.91 -9.16 -0.48
N ASN A 481 31.88 -9.97 -0.76
CA ASN A 481 32.05 -11.34 -1.22
C ASN A 481 32.65 -11.38 -2.64
N LEU A 482 32.20 -10.52 -3.55
CA LEU A 482 32.78 -10.41 -4.90
C LEU A 482 34.28 -10.05 -4.87
N LEU A 483 34.66 -9.09 -4.03
CA LEU A 483 36.07 -8.74 -3.82
C LEU A 483 36.91 -9.89 -3.27
N ARG A 484 36.35 -10.64 -2.31
CA ARG A 484 37.04 -11.80 -1.70
C ARG A 484 37.25 -12.92 -2.71
N GLU A 485 36.28 -13.19 -3.55
CA GLU A 485 36.31 -14.27 -4.53
C GLU A 485 37.04 -13.89 -5.81
N LYS A 486 37.46 -12.64 -5.98
CA LYS A 486 38.07 -12.09 -7.20
C LYS A 486 37.27 -12.40 -8.47
N LYS A 487 35.94 -12.50 -8.34
CA LYS A 487 35.02 -12.80 -9.45
C LYS A 487 34.60 -11.50 -10.14
N THR A 488 35.23 -11.20 -11.25
CA THR A 488 34.91 -10.01 -12.07
C THR A 488 33.91 -10.28 -13.21
N VAL A 489 33.78 -11.53 -13.65
CA VAL A 489 33.09 -11.88 -14.92
C VAL A 489 31.57 -11.83 -14.81
N ASN A 490 30.96 -12.05 -13.64
CA ASN A 490 29.50 -11.99 -13.46
C ASN A 490 29.02 -10.67 -12.81
N PHE A 491 29.95 -9.80 -12.48
CA PHE A 491 29.68 -8.59 -11.72
C PHE A 491 28.60 -7.68 -12.33
N LEU A 492 28.65 -7.42 -13.63
CA LEU A 492 27.65 -6.57 -14.30
C LEU A 492 26.28 -7.24 -14.37
N ARG A 493 26.23 -8.55 -14.59
CA ARG A 493 24.98 -9.32 -14.58
C ARG A 493 24.35 -9.37 -13.19
N ASP A 494 25.18 -9.52 -12.17
CA ASP A 494 24.73 -9.61 -10.79
C ASP A 494 24.41 -8.20 -10.20
N LEU A 495 25.08 -7.15 -10.69
CA LEU A 495 24.70 -5.76 -10.40
C LEU A 495 23.37 -5.35 -11.04
N ALA A 496 23.00 -5.93 -12.17
CA ALA A 496 21.68 -5.71 -12.77
C ALA A 496 20.54 -6.17 -11.84
N LYS A 497 20.82 -7.11 -10.94
CA LYS A 497 19.89 -7.59 -9.91
C LYS A 497 19.97 -6.81 -8.60
N THR A 498 20.82 -5.78 -8.48
CA THR A 498 20.83 -4.95 -7.29
C THR A 498 19.56 -4.12 -7.20
N LYS A 499 19.02 -4.03 -5.99
CA LYS A 499 17.76 -3.35 -5.72
C LYS A 499 17.98 -1.83 -5.60
N LEU A 500 17.24 -1.06 -6.38
CA LEU A 500 17.08 0.38 -6.22
C LEU A 500 16.07 0.61 -5.10
N VAL A 501 16.47 1.34 -4.08
CA VAL A 501 15.58 1.69 -2.98
C VAL A 501 15.15 3.14 -3.11
N SER A 502 13.84 3.37 -3.22
CA SER A 502 13.26 4.70 -3.22
C SER A 502 12.24 4.78 -2.09
N THR A 503 12.34 5.82 -1.27
CA THR A 503 11.41 6.00 -0.16
C THR A 503 10.57 7.26 -0.35
N ALA A 504 9.39 7.31 0.28
CA ALA A 504 8.51 8.48 0.22
C ALA A 504 9.16 9.77 0.77
N ARG A 505 10.21 9.64 1.59
CA ARG A 505 10.92 10.78 2.19
C ARG A 505 12.22 11.15 1.47
N ARG A 506 12.83 10.20 0.78
CA ARG A 506 14.16 10.38 0.19
C ARG A 506 14.29 9.56 -1.08
N GLU A 507 14.68 10.20 -2.17
CA GLU A 507 15.25 9.48 -3.30
C GLU A 507 16.63 8.98 -2.86
N LYS A 508 16.68 7.74 -2.40
CA LYS A 508 17.95 7.06 -2.15
C LYS A 508 18.17 6.07 -3.27
N GLU A 509 18.80 6.51 -4.33
CA GLU A 509 19.44 5.54 -5.21
C GLU A 509 20.59 4.93 -4.41
N THR A 510 20.66 3.60 -4.34
CA THR A 510 21.87 2.96 -3.80
C THR A 510 23.06 3.38 -4.65
N ILE A 511 24.23 3.57 -4.05
CA ILE A 511 25.40 4.07 -4.79
C ILE A 511 25.80 3.10 -5.88
N ALA A 512 25.64 1.77 -5.67
CA ALA A 512 25.88 0.80 -6.72
C ALA A 512 24.96 1.01 -7.92
N SER A 513 23.68 1.32 -7.71
CA SER A 513 22.75 1.60 -8.80
C SER A 513 23.10 2.87 -9.58
N VAL A 514 23.53 3.94 -8.90
CA VAL A 514 24.02 5.17 -9.55
C VAL A 514 25.28 4.87 -10.38
N ILE A 515 26.18 4.08 -9.82
CA ILE A 515 27.42 3.70 -10.51
C ILE A 515 27.11 2.85 -11.74
N VAL A 516 26.20 1.86 -11.63
CA VAL A 516 25.82 0.99 -12.75
C VAL A 516 25.04 1.76 -13.83
N GLN A 517 24.13 2.66 -13.47
CA GLN A 517 23.47 3.53 -14.43
C GLN A 517 24.49 4.39 -15.21
N LYS A 518 25.46 4.97 -14.53
CA LYS A 518 26.52 5.74 -15.17
C LYS A 518 27.44 4.86 -16.04
N MET A 519 27.65 3.60 -15.65
CA MET A 519 28.42 2.63 -16.43
C MET A 519 27.68 2.16 -17.69
N ASN A 520 26.42 1.77 -17.58
CA ASN A 520 25.61 1.36 -18.72
C ASN A 520 25.48 2.45 -19.78
N LEU A 521 25.57 3.72 -19.36
CA LEU A 521 25.64 4.87 -20.26
C LEU A 521 27.03 5.06 -20.89
N ALA A 522 28.08 4.47 -20.32
CA ALA A 522 29.47 4.69 -20.74
C ALA A 522 30.10 3.51 -21.49
N THR A 523 29.51 2.30 -21.50
CA THR A 523 30.25 1.12 -21.89
C THR A 523 29.48 0.04 -22.65
N ASP A 524 29.52 0.10 -23.95
CA ASP A 524 29.44 -1.14 -24.75
C ASP A 524 30.80 -1.93 -24.78
N ASN A 525 31.86 -1.45 -24.10
CA ASN A 525 33.23 -1.98 -24.31
C ASN A 525 34.17 -2.04 -23.09
N LEU A 526 33.74 -1.82 -21.83
CA LEU A 526 34.66 -1.90 -20.67
C LEU A 526 34.58 -3.26 -19.96
N GLN A 527 35.71 -3.94 -19.83
CA GLN A 527 35.89 -5.05 -18.89
C GLN A 527 36.18 -4.47 -17.50
N PRO A 528 35.31 -4.72 -16.50
CA PRO A 528 35.58 -4.21 -15.15
C PRO A 528 36.78 -4.95 -14.55
N ASP A 529 37.77 -4.19 -14.09
CA ASP A 529 38.87 -4.72 -13.31
C ASP A 529 38.57 -4.69 -11.79
N THR A 530 39.45 -5.28 -11.00
CA THR A 530 39.32 -5.31 -9.53
C THR A 530 39.36 -3.91 -8.90
N GLY A 531 40.03 -2.93 -9.52
CA GLY A 531 40.10 -1.55 -9.03
C GLY A 531 38.73 -0.87 -9.05
N TYR A 532 37.88 -1.27 -9.98
CA TYR A 532 36.52 -0.77 -10.06
C TYR A 532 35.63 -1.30 -8.92
N LEU A 533 35.72 -2.59 -8.61
CA LEU A 533 35.05 -3.20 -7.46
C LEU A 533 35.44 -2.51 -6.15
N GLU A 534 36.70 -2.12 -5.98
CA GLU A 534 37.18 -1.40 -4.80
C GLU A 534 36.51 -0.01 -4.67
N ILE A 535 36.29 0.68 -5.78
CA ILE A 535 35.57 1.99 -5.78
C ILE A 535 34.12 1.77 -5.37
N VAL A 536 33.42 0.79 -5.95
CA VAL A 536 32.03 0.46 -5.58
C VAL A 536 31.95 0.06 -4.11
N TYR A 537 32.82 -0.81 -3.65
CA TYR A 537 32.89 -1.24 -2.26
C TYR A 537 33.04 -0.04 -1.30
N LYS A 538 33.98 0.85 -1.60
CA LYS A 538 34.23 2.03 -0.77
C LYS A 538 32.98 2.93 -0.69
N ALA A 539 32.32 3.15 -1.83
CA ALA A 539 31.14 3.99 -1.89
C ALA A 539 29.93 3.37 -1.14
N VAL A 540 29.66 2.07 -1.33
CA VAL A 540 28.58 1.36 -0.61
C VAL A 540 28.87 1.32 0.89
N LYS A 541 30.13 1.09 1.27
CA LYS A 541 30.56 1.08 2.67
C LYS A 541 30.36 2.43 3.33
N GLU A 542 30.75 3.52 2.69
CA GLU A 542 30.56 4.89 3.20
C GLU A 542 29.07 5.20 3.38
N THR A 543 28.25 4.83 2.41
CA THR A 543 26.78 5.01 2.48
C THR A 543 26.19 4.22 3.64
N TYR A 544 26.56 2.97 3.80
CA TYR A 544 26.07 2.12 4.88
C TYR A 544 26.37 2.71 6.26
N TRP A 545 27.63 3.11 6.50
CA TRP A 545 28.01 3.67 7.79
C TRP A 545 27.33 5.00 8.06
N LYS A 546 27.20 5.85 7.05
CA LYS A 546 26.47 7.12 7.17
C LYS A 546 25.01 6.90 7.53
N GLU A 547 24.32 5.97 6.87
CA GLU A 547 22.93 5.64 7.16
C GLU A 547 22.77 5.08 8.58
N LEU A 548 23.69 4.23 9.01
CA LEU A 548 23.71 3.67 10.36
C LEU A 548 23.92 4.75 11.43
N GLU A 549 24.82 5.69 11.19
CA GLU A 549 25.06 6.84 12.08
C GLU A 549 23.83 7.76 12.16
N GLU A 550 23.23 8.11 11.03
CA GLU A 550 22.02 8.93 10.97
C GLU A 550 20.84 8.26 11.69
N THR A 551 20.62 6.97 11.48
CA THR A 551 19.57 6.20 12.16
C THR A 551 19.83 6.13 13.67
N THR A 552 21.07 5.89 14.08
CA THR A 552 21.47 5.88 15.50
C THR A 552 21.23 7.24 16.15
N TYR A 553 21.59 8.33 15.46
CA TYR A 553 21.38 9.70 15.95
C TYR A 553 19.89 10.03 16.12
N ARG A 554 19.05 9.63 15.17
CA ARG A 554 17.59 9.83 15.28
C ARG A 554 17.01 9.11 16.51
N LEU A 555 17.39 7.86 16.73
CA LEU A 555 16.97 7.11 17.94
C LEU A 555 17.49 7.73 19.24
N GLN A 556 18.70 8.27 19.22
CA GLN A 556 19.22 9.02 20.38
C GLN A 556 18.35 10.24 20.69
N LYS A 557 17.88 10.98 19.69
CA LYS A 557 16.96 12.12 19.88
C LYS A 557 15.62 11.70 20.48
N ILE A 558 15.08 10.58 20.07
CA ILE A 558 13.86 10.03 20.64
C ILE A 558 14.07 9.67 22.12
N TYR A 559 15.17 9.02 22.46
CA TYR A 559 15.54 8.71 23.84
C TYR A 559 15.71 9.99 24.69
N GLU A 560 16.39 11.01 24.20
CA GLU A 560 16.56 12.30 24.88
C GLU A 560 15.21 12.99 25.15
N THR A 561 14.24 12.83 24.25
CA THR A 561 12.89 13.38 24.42
C THR A 561 12.19 12.74 25.62
N LEU A 562 12.30 11.42 25.78
CA LEU A 562 11.77 10.70 26.94
C LEU A 562 12.42 11.14 28.25
N LEU A 563 13.75 11.33 28.24
CA LEU A 563 14.49 11.80 29.43
C LEU A 563 14.12 13.22 29.86
N ARG A 564 13.96 14.16 28.94
CA ARG A 564 13.58 15.54 29.26
C ARG A 564 12.22 15.63 29.93
N ARG A 565 11.27 14.81 29.51
CA ARG A 565 9.95 14.72 30.15
C ARG A 565 10.01 14.19 31.57
N ARG A 566 10.89 13.21 31.81
CA ARG A 566 11.13 12.72 33.16
C ARG A 566 11.55 13.85 34.11
N ILE A 567 12.48 14.71 33.67
CA ILE A 567 12.99 15.82 34.48
C ILE A 567 11.92 16.90 34.73
N SER A 568 10.97 17.07 33.80
CA SER A 568 9.89 18.05 33.96
C SER A 568 8.70 17.53 34.81
N SER A 569 8.64 16.23 35.09
CA SER A 569 7.60 15.57 35.89
C SER A 569 8.06 15.20 37.32
N GLU A 570 9.37 15.26 37.61
CA GLU A 570 9.98 15.23 38.94
C GLU A 570 10.13 16.66 39.49
#